data_953e00f1470ff5a176d784faa388217c
#
_entry.id   953e00f1470ff5a176d784faa388217c
#
_cell.length_a   1.000
_cell.length_b   1.000
_cell.length_c   1.000
_cell.angle_alpha   90.00
_cell.angle_beta   90.00
_cell.angle_gamma   90.00
#
_symmetry.space_group_name_H-M   'P 1'
#
loop_
_entity.id
_entity.type
_entity.pdbx_description
1 polymer ?
#
loop_
_entity_poly.entity_id
_entity_poly.type
_entity_poly.pdbx_seq_one_letter_code
_entity_poly.pdbx_strand_id
1 'polypeptide(L)'
;MATTLARTLLTLALGCLIAWTAAADAGAQGKRKMAMILPGTIQDADFNTLGYVALQDVGKSLDVQVSHSENVAVADAERVSREYIASGHDIVAYHGGQYITIMQKLAAQFPKVVFVQEASGRVPNTPANVWIIGRKYYQGYYALGALAALTTKANKVGLVGGVRIPDVISSTNAVLMAMKEYNPKAELMYNFIGDFNDPVKARQTAEAQLGAGADFLVTFVNLGVYGVAEAVKASPKPALITTLYTEKWDSAPRHMVVSLLFDFAKPYKEIVGRVLKGDTGGYYEMRPGSGFELSDIRLVPRDVADKVKALFREIAGGKSLPEITDRIVTP
;
A
#
# COMPACT_ATOMS: atom_id res chain seq x y z
N MET A 1 -39.12 69.64 -5.01
CA MET A 1 -38.85 68.45 -5.90
C MET A 1 -37.39 68.06 -6.01
N ALA A 2 -36.44 68.89 -5.67
CA ALA A 2 -34.98 68.59 -5.79
C ALA A 2 -34.38 67.79 -4.62
N THR A 3 -35.01 67.72 -3.46
CA THR A 3 -34.49 67.03 -2.26
C THR A 3 -34.83 65.54 -2.16
N THR A 4 -35.79 65.06 -2.94
CA THR A 4 -36.22 63.65 -2.95
C THR A 4 -35.36 62.79 -3.89
N LEU A 5 -34.89 63.35 -5.02
CA LEU A 5 -34.01 62.66 -5.96
C LEU A 5 -32.58 62.38 -5.39
N ALA A 6 -32.06 63.29 -4.56
CA ALA A 6 -30.73 63.15 -3.99
C ALA A 6 -30.64 62.01 -2.92
N ARG A 7 -31.74 61.73 -2.21
CA ARG A 7 -31.80 60.65 -1.25
C ARG A 7 -31.91 59.26 -1.87
N THR A 8 -32.59 59.14 -3.00
CA THR A 8 -32.74 57.83 -3.73
C THR A 8 -31.47 57.42 -4.46
N LEU A 9 -30.66 58.36 -4.94
CA LEU A 9 -29.36 58.05 -5.56
C LEU A 9 -28.28 57.68 -4.55
N LEU A 10 -28.35 58.20 -3.30
CA LEU A 10 -27.38 57.87 -2.25
C LEU A 10 -27.61 56.45 -1.66
N THR A 11 -28.87 55.98 -1.62
CA THR A 11 -29.20 54.63 -1.17
C THR A 11 -28.85 53.54 -2.21
N LEU A 12 -28.93 53.82 -3.51
CA LEU A 12 -28.53 52.91 -4.57
C LEU A 12 -27.01 52.78 -4.66
N ALA A 13 -26.24 53.83 -4.41
CA ALA A 13 -24.79 53.80 -4.41
C ALA A 13 -24.21 53.01 -3.21
N LEU A 14 -24.85 53.09 -2.04
CA LEU A 14 -24.40 52.33 -0.86
C LEU A 14 -24.75 50.84 -0.94
N GLY A 15 -25.85 50.50 -1.61
CA GLY A 15 -26.24 49.08 -1.84
C GLY A 15 -25.30 48.35 -2.82
N CYS A 16 -24.74 49.04 -3.83
CA CYS A 16 -23.78 48.48 -4.76
C CYS A 16 -22.37 48.31 -4.20
N LEU A 17 -21.97 49.16 -3.21
CA LEU A 17 -20.65 48.98 -2.56
C LEU A 17 -20.63 47.79 -1.56
N ILE A 18 -21.73 47.48 -0.93
CA ILE A 18 -21.82 46.36 0.02
C ILE A 18 -21.90 45.00 -0.72
N ALA A 19 -22.49 44.98 -1.91
CA ALA A 19 -22.56 43.78 -2.74
C ALA A 19 -21.21 43.39 -3.39
N TRP A 20 -20.29 44.35 -3.55
CA TRP A 20 -18.98 44.08 -4.18
C TRP A 20 -17.92 43.58 -3.17
N THR A 21 -18.07 43.85 -1.89
CA THR A 21 -17.14 43.31 -0.87
C THR A 21 -17.44 41.86 -0.47
N ALA A 22 -18.67 41.36 -0.72
CA ALA A 22 -19.02 39.97 -0.46
C ALA A 22 -18.58 39.00 -1.59
N ALA A 23 -18.21 39.49 -2.78
CA ALA A 23 -17.77 38.67 -3.89
C ALA A 23 -16.25 38.52 -3.99
N ALA A 24 -15.48 39.24 -3.16
CA ALA A 24 -14.02 39.23 -3.22
C ALA A 24 -13.35 38.12 -2.37
N ASP A 25 -14.10 37.41 -1.51
CA ASP A 25 -13.55 36.34 -0.66
C ASP A 25 -13.74 34.91 -1.23
N ALA A 26 -14.32 34.77 -2.41
CA ALA A 26 -14.51 33.46 -3.05
C ALA A 26 -13.37 33.06 -4.02
N GLY A 27 -12.26 33.79 -4.07
CA GLY A 27 -11.30 33.65 -5.16
C GLY A 27 -9.82 33.66 -4.82
N ALA A 28 -9.38 33.04 -3.72
CA ALA A 28 -7.98 32.59 -3.58
C ALA A 28 -7.84 31.59 -2.44
N GLN A 29 -8.59 30.52 -2.45
CA GLN A 29 -8.19 29.37 -1.67
C GLN A 29 -6.91 28.86 -2.32
N GLY A 30 -5.76 29.15 -1.70
CA GLY A 30 -4.46 28.75 -2.20
C GLY A 30 -4.45 27.24 -2.50
N LYS A 31 -3.68 26.85 -3.50
CA LYS A 31 -3.54 25.46 -3.91
C LYS A 31 -3.33 24.55 -2.67
N ARG A 32 -4.15 23.50 -2.53
CA ARG A 32 -4.02 22.53 -1.43
C ARG A 32 -2.61 21.95 -1.40
N LYS A 33 -2.09 21.67 -0.21
CA LYS A 33 -0.75 21.15 -0.02
C LYS A 33 -0.80 19.80 0.68
N MET A 34 -0.17 18.80 0.07
CA MET A 34 -0.05 17.47 0.64
C MET A 34 1.41 17.14 0.95
N ALA A 35 1.68 16.67 2.17
CA ALA A 35 2.95 16.08 2.53
C ALA A 35 2.81 14.57 2.69
N MET A 36 3.86 13.82 2.31
CA MET A 36 3.96 12.38 2.56
C MET A 36 5.19 12.06 3.38
N ILE A 37 5.02 11.26 4.44
CA ILE A 37 6.06 10.77 5.32
C ILE A 37 6.31 9.30 4.99
N LEU A 38 7.55 8.98 4.60
CA LEU A 38 7.98 7.66 4.18
C LEU A 38 9.01 7.10 5.16
N PRO A 39 8.90 5.81 5.55
CA PRO A 39 9.81 5.19 6.52
C PRO A 39 11.18 4.82 5.95
N GLY A 40 11.33 4.77 4.65
CA GLY A 40 12.57 4.39 3.97
C GLY A 40 12.87 5.29 2.79
N THR A 41 13.92 4.93 2.07
CA THR A 41 14.35 5.67 0.88
C THR A 41 13.38 5.49 -0.30
N ILE A 42 13.16 6.56 -1.05
CA ILE A 42 12.38 6.53 -2.30
C ILE A 42 13.09 5.78 -3.44
N GLN A 43 14.28 5.23 -3.19
CA GLN A 43 15.08 4.45 -4.13
C GLN A 43 15.07 2.94 -3.80
N ASP A 44 14.12 2.46 -2.98
CA ASP A 44 14.03 1.03 -2.65
C ASP A 44 13.43 0.16 -3.77
N ALA A 45 13.09 0.77 -4.89
CA ALA A 45 12.45 0.16 -6.06
C ALA A 45 11.09 -0.51 -5.79
N ASP A 46 10.58 -0.42 -4.57
CA ASP A 46 9.36 -1.08 -4.11
C ASP A 46 8.47 -0.13 -3.30
N PHE A 47 8.23 -0.44 -2.03
CA PHE A 47 7.22 0.20 -1.18
C PHE A 47 7.35 1.73 -1.13
N ASN A 48 8.52 2.26 -0.76
CA ASN A 48 8.69 3.70 -0.64
C ASN A 48 8.76 4.39 -2.00
N THR A 49 9.39 3.75 -2.99
CA THR A 49 9.39 4.26 -4.38
C THR A 49 7.95 4.40 -4.91
N LEU A 50 7.11 3.38 -4.70
CA LEU A 50 5.71 3.40 -5.17
C LEU A 50 4.87 4.45 -4.42
N GLY A 51 5.11 4.66 -3.12
CA GLY A 51 4.50 5.75 -2.36
C GLY A 51 4.87 7.12 -2.90
N TYR A 52 6.15 7.33 -3.18
CA TYR A 52 6.65 8.56 -3.79
C TYR A 52 6.06 8.80 -5.20
N VAL A 53 6.03 7.77 -6.05
CA VAL A 53 5.42 7.86 -7.39
C VAL A 53 3.94 8.21 -7.28
N ALA A 54 3.21 7.60 -6.33
CA ALA A 54 1.81 7.91 -6.07
C ALA A 54 1.61 9.38 -5.65
N LEU A 55 2.48 9.90 -4.77
CA LEU A 55 2.45 11.31 -4.38
C LEU A 55 2.68 12.25 -5.58
N GLN A 56 3.67 11.94 -6.43
CA GLN A 56 3.95 12.74 -7.63
C GLN A 56 2.76 12.72 -8.61
N ASP A 57 2.09 11.57 -8.74
CA ASP A 57 0.91 11.44 -9.60
C ASP A 57 -0.29 12.24 -9.04
N VAL A 58 -0.50 12.27 -7.73
CA VAL A 58 -1.45 13.19 -7.07
C VAL A 58 -1.16 14.64 -7.44
N GLY A 59 0.09 15.09 -7.30
CA GLY A 59 0.48 16.46 -7.61
C GLY A 59 0.25 16.84 -9.07
N LYS A 60 0.51 15.92 -10.00
CA LYS A 60 0.31 16.12 -11.44
C LYS A 60 -1.16 16.09 -11.86
N SER A 61 -1.96 15.21 -11.23
CA SER A 61 -3.32 14.92 -11.70
C SER A 61 -4.41 15.76 -11.02
N LEU A 62 -4.17 16.27 -9.80
CA LEU A 62 -5.20 16.86 -8.95
C LEU A 62 -4.92 18.33 -8.56
N ASP A 63 -3.96 18.98 -9.17
CA ASP A 63 -3.58 20.37 -8.86
C ASP A 63 -3.28 20.63 -7.36
N VAL A 64 -2.56 19.68 -6.75
CA VAL A 64 -2.11 19.73 -5.34
C VAL A 64 -0.61 19.96 -5.31
N GLN A 65 -0.14 20.87 -4.48
CA GLN A 65 1.29 21.01 -4.22
C GLN A 65 1.75 19.87 -3.32
N VAL A 66 2.79 19.12 -3.73
CA VAL A 66 3.25 17.94 -3.00
C VAL A 66 4.64 18.11 -2.42
N SER A 67 4.87 17.55 -1.24
CA SER A 67 6.15 17.51 -0.54
C SER A 67 6.33 16.12 0.10
N HIS A 68 7.57 15.70 0.36
CA HIS A 68 7.82 14.45 1.07
C HIS A 68 9.04 14.55 1.99
N SER A 69 9.08 13.65 2.96
CA SER A 69 10.27 13.30 3.75
C SER A 69 10.44 11.80 3.73
N GLU A 70 11.63 11.35 3.40
CA GLU A 70 12.02 9.95 3.37
C GLU A 70 12.91 9.58 4.56
N ASN A 71 13.07 8.27 4.86
CA ASN A 71 13.87 7.76 5.98
C ASN A 71 13.44 8.35 7.33
N VAL A 72 12.14 8.62 7.51
CA VAL A 72 11.62 9.20 8.75
C VAL A 72 11.41 8.11 9.79
N ALA A 73 12.24 8.10 10.83
CA ALA A 73 12.03 7.21 11.96
C ALA A 73 10.74 7.55 12.71
N VAL A 74 10.13 6.56 13.38
CA VAL A 74 8.88 6.77 14.15
C VAL A 74 9.05 7.88 15.18
N ALA A 75 10.21 7.96 15.85
CA ALA A 75 10.51 9.00 16.84
C ALA A 75 10.51 10.43 16.27
N ASP A 76 10.82 10.60 14.98
CA ASP A 76 10.88 11.90 14.32
C ASP A 76 9.57 12.29 13.62
N ALA A 77 8.68 11.32 13.38
CA ALA A 77 7.49 11.53 12.54
C ALA A 77 6.54 12.61 13.09
N GLU A 78 6.43 12.74 14.41
CA GLU A 78 5.62 13.82 15.02
C GLU A 78 6.19 15.21 14.69
N ARG A 79 7.50 15.39 14.87
CA ARG A 79 8.18 16.67 14.58
C ARG A 79 8.03 17.04 13.10
N VAL A 80 8.35 16.11 12.20
CA VAL A 80 8.25 16.31 10.74
C VAL A 80 6.81 16.66 10.33
N SER A 81 5.80 15.98 10.91
CA SER A 81 4.40 16.29 10.62
C SER A 81 4.02 17.70 11.04
N ARG A 82 4.45 18.14 12.24
CA ARG A 82 4.18 19.49 12.74
C ARG A 82 4.83 20.57 11.88
N GLU A 83 6.03 20.33 11.35
CA GLU A 83 6.73 21.23 10.44
C GLU A 83 5.95 21.39 9.13
N TYR A 84 5.42 20.30 8.56
CA TYR A 84 4.54 20.37 7.39
C TYR A 84 3.25 21.14 7.67
N ILE A 85 2.59 20.85 8.78
CA ILE A 85 1.36 21.56 9.17
C ILE A 85 1.63 23.07 9.37
N ALA A 86 2.71 23.42 10.06
CA ALA A 86 3.11 24.82 10.28
C ALA A 86 3.45 25.55 8.96
N SER A 87 3.93 24.83 7.94
CA SER A 87 4.19 25.38 6.59
C SER A 87 2.96 25.40 5.68
N GLY A 88 1.77 25.12 6.25
CA GLY A 88 0.49 25.23 5.58
C GLY A 88 0.09 24.03 4.76
N HIS A 89 0.64 22.83 5.04
CA HIS A 89 0.12 21.59 4.48
C HIS A 89 -1.16 21.22 5.23
N ASP A 90 -2.19 20.96 4.48
CA ASP A 90 -3.54 20.63 4.97
C ASP A 90 -3.94 19.17 4.70
N ILE A 91 -3.04 18.41 4.04
CA ILE A 91 -3.12 16.96 3.89
C ILE A 91 -1.77 16.37 4.31
N VAL A 92 -1.76 15.44 5.28
CA VAL A 92 -0.54 14.73 5.72
C VAL A 92 -0.76 13.24 5.57
N ALA A 93 0.04 12.60 4.72
CA ALA A 93 -0.02 11.18 4.47
C ALA A 93 1.14 10.44 5.15
N TYR A 94 0.84 9.29 5.75
CA TYR A 94 1.79 8.36 6.32
C TYR A 94 1.82 7.08 5.50
N HIS A 95 2.91 6.89 4.78
CA HIS A 95 3.14 5.70 3.97
C HIS A 95 3.77 4.60 4.82
N GLY A 96 2.93 3.93 5.63
CA GLY A 96 3.35 2.84 6.51
C GLY A 96 2.61 2.81 7.84
N GLY A 97 2.27 1.59 8.30
CA GLY A 97 1.43 1.35 9.47
C GLY A 97 2.07 1.73 10.82
N GLN A 98 3.39 1.91 10.88
CA GLN A 98 4.11 2.24 12.11
C GLN A 98 3.79 3.62 12.68
N TYR A 99 3.16 4.50 11.89
CA TYR A 99 2.83 5.87 12.29
C TYR A 99 1.43 6.05 12.88
N ILE A 100 0.63 4.97 13.01
CA ILE A 100 -0.79 5.02 13.43
C ILE A 100 -0.98 5.81 14.73
N THR A 101 -0.17 5.56 15.76
CA THR A 101 -0.28 6.24 17.05
C THR A 101 0.00 7.75 16.93
N ILE A 102 0.97 8.12 16.12
CA ILE A 102 1.34 9.53 15.88
C ILE A 102 0.22 10.21 15.09
N MET A 103 -0.29 9.56 14.05
CA MET A 103 -1.43 10.03 13.26
C MET A 103 -2.65 10.30 14.16
N GLN A 104 -3.05 9.35 15.01
CA GLN A 104 -4.20 9.51 15.91
C GLN A 104 -4.03 10.72 16.85
N LYS A 105 -2.83 10.88 17.43
CA LYS A 105 -2.48 12.01 18.28
C LYS A 105 -2.61 13.35 17.55
N LEU A 106 -2.03 13.44 16.36
CA LEU A 106 -2.01 14.69 15.59
C LEU A 106 -3.36 15.01 14.97
N ALA A 107 -4.11 14.02 14.50
CA ALA A 107 -5.45 14.22 13.95
C ALA A 107 -6.40 14.83 14.99
N ALA A 108 -6.31 14.43 16.27
CA ALA A 108 -7.07 15.03 17.36
C ALA A 108 -6.67 16.49 17.65
N GLN A 109 -5.40 16.85 17.45
CA GLN A 109 -4.88 18.20 17.71
C GLN A 109 -5.11 19.16 16.54
N PHE A 110 -5.17 18.65 15.31
CA PHE A 110 -5.29 19.43 14.08
C PHE A 110 -6.55 19.06 13.28
N PRO A 111 -7.75 19.37 13.78
CA PRO A 111 -9.01 18.91 13.17
C PRO A 111 -9.28 19.47 11.76
N LYS A 112 -8.57 20.52 11.35
CA LYS A 112 -8.66 21.11 9.99
C LYS A 112 -7.70 20.45 8.98
N VAL A 113 -6.75 19.65 9.44
CA VAL A 113 -5.82 18.90 8.60
C VAL A 113 -6.42 17.52 8.33
N VAL A 114 -6.39 17.08 7.09
CA VAL A 114 -6.77 15.72 6.72
C VAL A 114 -5.54 14.82 6.77
N PHE A 115 -5.66 13.71 7.45
CA PHE A 115 -4.61 12.71 7.53
C PHE A 115 -4.96 11.50 6.67
N VAL A 116 -3.97 10.95 5.96
CA VAL A 116 -4.09 9.70 5.20
C VAL A 116 -3.12 8.68 5.78
N GLN A 117 -3.61 7.55 6.25
CA GLN A 117 -2.82 6.55 6.96
C GLN A 117 -2.95 5.18 6.31
N GLU A 118 -1.85 4.56 5.95
CA GLU A 118 -1.84 3.16 5.54
C GLU A 118 -1.83 2.22 6.76
N ALA A 119 -2.62 1.17 6.68
CA ALA A 119 -2.75 0.17 7.75
C ALA A 119 -3.04 -1.22 7.18
N SER A 120 -2.86 -2.26 8.00
CA SER A 120 -3.24 -3.64 7.66
C SER A 120 -4.77 -3.85 7.55
N GLY A 121 -5.55 -2.85 8.02
CA GLY A 121 -7.02 -2.91 8.01
C GLY A 121 -7.61 -1.69 8.68
N ARG A 122 -8.82 -1.82 9.23
CA ARG A 122 -9.46 -0.74 9.98
C ARG A 122 -8.70 -0.44 11.27
N VAL A 123 -8.48 0.83 11.55
CA VAL A 123 -7.84 1.29 12.78
C VAL A 123 -8.93 1.68 13.78
N PRO A 124 -8.95 1.09 15.00
CA PRO A 124 -9.90 1.51 16.04
C PRO A 124 -9.73 2.99 16.42
N ASN A 125 -10.82 3.62 16.83
CA ASN A 125 -10.83 5.02 17.28
C ASN A 125 -10.22 6.00 16.25
N THR A 126 -10.46 5.77 14.97
CA THR A 126 -9.99 6.64 13.89
C THR A 126 -10.72 7.99 13.97
N PRO A 127 -10.02 9.14 14.10
CA PRO A 127 -10.63 10.47 14.08
C PRO A 127 -11.34 10.77 12.75
N ALA A 128 -12.33 11.68 12.80
CA ALA A 128 -13.17 12.00 11.64
C ALA A 128 -12.42 12.67 10.46
N ASN A 129 -11.24 13.23 10.73
CA ASN A 129 -10.36 13.85 9.74
C ASN A 129 -9.25 12.89 9.24
N VAL A 130 -9.51 11.59 9.29
CA VAL A 130 -8.54 10.56 8.86
C VAL A 130 -9.13 9.66 7.79
N TRP A 131 -8.40 9.47 6.71
CA TRP A 131 -8.57 8.43 5.72
C TRP A 131 -7.64 7.26 6.03
N ILE A 132 -8.18 6.05 6.12
CA ILE A 132 -7.39 4.83 6.22
C ILE A 132 -7.33 4.12 4.88
N ILE A 133 -6.12 3.79 4.40
CA ILE A 133 -5.89 2.85 3.31
C ILE A 133 -5.61 1.49 3.95
N GLY A 134 -6.65 0.64 4.02
CA GLY A 134 -6.53 -0.71 4.56
C GLY A 134 -6.03 -1.68 3.49
N ARG A 135 -4.81 -2.18 3.65
CA ARG A 135 -4.17 -3.08 2.67
C ARG A 135 -4.51 -4.53 3.00
N LYS A 136 -5.12 -5.22 2.05
CA LYS A 136 -5.55 -6.62 2.19
C LYS A 136 -4.55 -7.58 1.50
N TYR A 137 -3.26 -7.51 1.88
CA TYR A 137 -2.19 -8.33 1.32
C TYR A 137 -2.55 -9.82 1.26
N TYR A 138 -3.15 -10.34 2.34
CA TYR A 138 -3.50 -11.75 2.45
C TYR A 138 -4.38 -12.25 1.30
N GLN A 139 -5.21 -11.39 0.70
CA GLN A 139 -6.05 -11.76 -0.43
C GLN A 139 -5.22 -12.06 -1.68
N GLY A 140 -4.20 -11.26 -1.96
CA GLY A 140 -3.24 -11.53 -3.03
C GLY A 140 -2.41 -12.77 -2.74
N TYR A 141 -1.94 -12.91 -1.49
CA TYR A 141 -1.12 -14.06 -1.06
C TYR A 141 -1.88 -15.39 -1.07
N TYR A 142 -3.19 -15.38 -0.92
CA TYR A 142 -4.01 -16.58 -1.13
C TYR A 142 -3.89 -17.09 -2.57
N ALA A 143 -3.93 -16.21 -3.57
CA ALA A 143 -3.72 -16.60 -4.96
C ALA A 143 -2.28 -17.07 -5.23
N LEU A 144 -1.27 -16.44 -4.61
CA LEU A 144 0.12 -16.92 -4.69
C LEU A 144 0.30 -18.28 -4.03
N GLY A 145 -0.37 -18.54 -2.91
CA GLY A 145 -0.40 -19.83 -2.24
C GLY A 145 -1.05 -20.93 -3.10
N ALA A 146 -2.16 -20.61 -3.78
CA ALA A 146 -2.81 -21.52 -4.72
C ALA A 146 -1.88 -21.82 -5.92
N LEU A 147 -1.18 -20.81 -6.44
CA LEU A 147 -0.19 -20.99 -7.50
C LEU A 147 0.93 -21.95 -7.06
N ALA A 148 1.49 -21.72 -5.88
CA ALA A 148 2.55 -22.57 -5.32
C ALA A 148 2.06 -24.03 -5.14
N ALA A 149 0.87 -24.20 -4.56
CA ALA A 149 0.26 -25.52 -4.33
C ALA A 149 0.01 -26.30 -5.61
N LEU A 150 -0.48 -25.63 -6.65
CA LEU A 150 -0.75 -26.23 -7.97
C LEU A 150 0.51 -26.51 -8.79
N THR A 151 1.65 -25.89 -8.43
CA THR A 151 2.88 -25.93 -9.24
C THR A 151 3.95 -26.82 -8.62
N THR A 152 4.07 -26.87 -7.29
CA THR A 152 5.09 -27.68 -6.62
C THR A 152 5.00 -29.14 -7.01
N LYS A 153 6.14 -29.73 -7.34
CA LYS A 153 6.31 -31.18 -7.60
C LYS A 153 6.86 -31.91 -6.38
N ALA A 154 7.62 -31.19 -5.56
CA ALA A 154 8.21 -31.74 -4.34
C ALA A 154 7.23 -31.78 -3.16
N ASN A 155 6.05 -31.16 -3.27
CA ASN A 155 5.13 -30.88 -2.18
C ASN A 155 5.79 -30.10 -1.02
N LYS A 156 6.78 -29.29 -1.34
CA LYS A 156 7.49 -28.44 -0.39
C LYS A 156 7.59 -27.03 -0.92
N VAL A 157 6.97 -26.10 -0.23
CA VAL A 157 6.94 -24.69 -0.55
C VAL A 157 7.67 -23.91 0.55
N GLY A 158 8.50 -22.96 0.18
CA GLY A 158 9.11 -22.02 1.12
C GLY A 158 8.38 -20.68 1.12
N LEU A 159 8.43 -19.97 2.25
CA LEU A 159 8.06 -18.57 2.35
C LEU A 159 9.17 -17.80 3.06
N VAL A 160 9.72 -16.80 2.37
CA VAL A 160 10.69 -15.86 2.94
C VAL A 160 9.98 -14.54 3.22
N GLY A 161 9.69 -14.29 4.51
CA GLY A 161 9.05 -13.08 4.99
C GLY A 161 10.05 -12.12 5.64
N GLY A 162 9.78 -10.81 5.57
CA GLY A 162 10.59 -9.79 6.22
C GLY A 162 10.38 -9.74 7.73
N VAL A 163 9.71 -8.71 8.21
CA VAL A 163 9.41 -8.53 9.64
C VAL A 163 8.08 -9.22 9.99
N ARG A 164 8.00 -9.84 11.16
CA ARG A 164 6.79 -10.51 11.67
C ARG A 164 5.75 -9.48 12.14
N ILE A 165 5.07 -8.85 11.20
CA ILE A 165 3.99 -7.88 11.42
C ILE A 165 2.64 -8.44 10.94
N PRO A 166 1.49 -7.84 11.32
CA PRO A 166 0.15 -8.32 10.97
C PRO A 166 -0.04 -8.67 9.49
N ASP A 167 0.45 -7.82 8.56
CA ASP A 167 0.36 -8.07 7.11
C ASP A 167 1.08 -9.35 6.67
N VAL A 168 2.28 -9.59 7.23
CA VAL A 168 3.10 -10.78 6.89
C VAL A 168 2.50 -12.03 7.52
N ILE A 169 1.96 -11.93 8.75
CA ILE A 169 1.28 -13.04 9.43
C ILE A 169 0.03 -13.46 8.64
N SER A 170 -0.85 -12.50 8.32
CA SER A 170 -2.09 -12.81 7.59
C SER A 170 -1.82 -13.35 6.19
N SER A 171 -0.79 -12.84 5.51
CA SER A 171 -0.37 -13.34 4.20
C SER A 171 0.19 -14.77 4.27
N THR A 172 0.99 -15.10 5.29
CA THR A 172 1.47 -16.46 5.52
C THR A 172 0.31 -17.43 5.78
N ASN A 173 -0.67 -17.01 6.58
CA ASN A 173 -1.89 -17.80 6.84
C ASN A 173 -2.70 -18.00 5.56
N ALA A 174 -2.79 -16.98 4.69
CA ALA A 174 -3.48 -17.09 3.41
C ALA A 174 -2.81 -18.10 2.47
N VAL A 175 -1.47 -18.13 2.44
CA VAL A 175 -0.71 -19.16 1.70
C VAL A 175 -1.01 -20.56 2.27
N LEU A 176 -0.98 -20.75 3.60
CA LEU A 176 -1.31 -22.02 4.26
C LEU A 176 -2.72 -22.48 3.91
N MET A 177 -3.72 -21.59 4.00
CA MET A 177 -5.11 -21.90 3.65
C MET A 177 -5.26 -22.31 2.18
N ALA A 178 -4.64 -21.59 1.27
CA ALA A 178 -4.66 -21.94 -0.15
C ALA A 178 -3.97 -23.27 -0.43
N MET A 179 -2.82 -23.52 0.21
CA MET A 179 -2.13 -24.81 0.06
C MET A 179 -2.99 -25.97 0.56
N LYS A 180 -3.67 -25.83 1.69
CA LYS A 180 -4.59 -26.85 2.21
C LYS A 180 -5.75 -27.11 1.25
N GLU A 181 -6.27 -26.08 0.59
CA GLU A 181 -7.39 -26.23 -0.36
C GLU A 181 -6.95 -26.86 -1.69
N TYR A 182 -5.79 -26.44 -2.25
CA TYR A 182 -5.37 -26.83 -3.60
C TYR A 182 -4.38 -27.98 -3.65
N ASN A 183 -3.61 -28.24 -2.59
CA ASN A 183 -2.71 -29.38 -2.45
C ASN A 183 -2.45 -29.71 -0.96
N PRO A 184 -3.34 -30.46 -0.32
CA PRO A 184 -3.22 -30.78 1.10
C PRO A 184 -2.01 -31.64 1.48
N LYS A 185 -1.26 -32.15 0.50
CA LYS A 185 0.00 -32.89 0.71
C LYS A 185 1.22 -31.96 0.77
N ALA A 186 1.09 -30.71 0.32
CA ALA A 186 2.19 -29.79 0.32
C ALA A 186 2.40 -29.14 1.69
N GLU A 187 3.66 -29.03 2.09
CA GLU A 187 4.10 -28.43 3.34
C GLU A 187 4.66 -27.02 3.08
N LEU A 188 4.35 -26.05 3.98
CA LEU A 188 4.94 -24.70 3.94
C LEU A 188 6.02 -24.58 5.01
N MET A 189 7.24 -24.31 4.59
CA MET A 189 8.33 -23.82 5.44
C MET A 189 8.32 -22.30 5.38
N TYR A 190 8.18 -21.60 6.50
CA TYR A 190 8.16 -20.15 6.55
C TYR A 190 9.17 -19.61 7.55
N ASN A 191 9.88 -18.54 7.17
CA ASN A 191 10.84 -17.86 8.02
C ASN A 191 10.71 -16.35 7.88
N PHE A 192 10.81 -15.64 9.00
CA PHE A 192 10.84 -14.19 9.04
C PHE A 192 12.27 -13.74 9.36
N ILE A 193 12.89 -13.00 8.43
CA ILE A 193 14.32 -12.64 8.50
C ILE A 193 14.59 -11.40 9.36
N GLY A 194 13.54 -10.71 9.83
CA GLY A 194 13.64 -9.52 10.69
C GLY A 194 13.88 -8.22 9.94
N ASP A 195 13.99 -8.25 8.60
CA ASP A 195 14.19 -7.10 7.73
C ASP A 195 13.57 -7.38 6.35
N PHE A 196 13.01 -6.37 5.70
CA PHE A 196 12.50 -6.50 4.33
C PHE A 196 13.59 -6.28 3.27
N ASN A 197 14.69 -5.63 3.63
CA ASN A 197 15.71 -5.11 2.73
C ASN A 197 17.08 -5.77 2.88
N ASP A 198 17.18 -6.89 3.62
CA ASP A 198 18.44 -7.65 3.81
C ASP A 198 18.54 -8.81 2.78
N PRO A 199 19.24 -8.64 1.65
CA PRO A 199 19.38 -9.69 0.65
C PRO A 199 20.27 -10.85 1.12
N VAL A 200 21.17 -10.61 2.08
CA VAL A 200 22.06 -11.66 2.60
C VAL A 200 21.27 -12.66 3.43
N LYS A 201 20.48 -12.17 4.41
CA LYS A 201 19.60 -13.05 5.20
C LYS A 201 18.53 -13.72 4.37
N ALA A 202 17.94 -12.99 3.40
CA ALA A 202 16.95 -13.56 2.51
C ALA A 202 17.54 -14.69 1.66
N ARG A 203 18.77 -14.53 1.14
CA ARG A 203 19.49 -15.56 0.41
C ARG A 203 19.76 -16.79 1.28
N GLN A 204 20.31 -16.63 2.47
CA GLN A 204 20.60 -17.73 3.40
C GLN A 204 19.33 -18.52 3.74
N THR A 205 18.22 -17.81 3.99
CA THR A 205 16.92 -18.43 4.27
C THR A 205 16.40 -19.22 3.06
N ALA A 206 16.48 -18.64 1.86
CA ALA A 206 16.07 -19.31 0.63
C ALA A 206 16.94 -20.55 0.35
N GLU A 207 18.27 -20.45 0.51
CA GLU A 207 19.20 -21.59 0.36
C GLU A 207 18.86 -22.72 1.35
N ALA A 208 18.52 -22.41 2.60
CA ALA A 208 18.10 -23.41 3.59
C ALA A 208 16.78 -24.09 3.19
N GLN A 209 15.78 -23.34 2.72
CA GLN A 209 14.49 -23.89 2.26
C GLN A 209 14.66 -24.75 1.00
N LEU A 210 15.48 -24.30 0.02
CA LEU A 210 15.82 -25.08 -1.17
C LEU A 210 16.59 -26.36 -0.82
N GLY A 211 17.54 -26.28 0.12
CA GLY A 211 18.27 -27.42 0.68
C GLY A 211 17.35 -28.45 1.36
N ALA A 212 16.30 -27.99 2.04
CA ALA A 212 15.25 -28.83 2.62
C ALA A 212 14.28 -29.41 1.58
N GLY A 213 14.44 -29.04 0.30
CA GLY A 213 13.72 -29.60 -0.84
C GLY A 213 12.55 -28.77 -1.33
N ALA A 214 12.43 -27.48 -0.95
CA ALA A 214 11.46 -26.60 -1.58
C ALA A 214 11.80 -26.42 -3.06
N ASP A 215 10.77 -26.45 -3.89
CA ASP A 215 10.85 -26.18 -5.33
C ASP A 215 10.03 -24.95 -5.76
N PHE A 216 9.39 -24.30 -4.80
CA PHE A 216 8.65 -23.05 -4.98
C PHE A 216 8.83 -22.16 -3.74
N LEU A 217 9.19 -20.88 -3.94
CA LEU A 217 9.36 -19.91 -2.86
C LEU A 217 8.39 -18.74 -3.05
N VAL A 218 7.56 -18.47 -2.05
CA VAL A 218 6.74 -17.27 -1.93
C VAL A 218 7.55 -16.22 -1.19
N THR A 219 7.61 -14.98 -1.68
CA THR A 219 8.39 -13.92 -1.03
C THR A 219 7.49 -12.81 -0.48
N PHE A 220 7.80 -12.33 0.72
CA PHE A 220 7.26 -11.11 1.29
C PHE A 220 8.41 -10.26 1.84
N VAL A 221 9.27 -9.83 0.95
CA VAL A 221 10.44 -8.98 1.19
C VAL A 221 10.55 -7.94 0.08
N ASN A 222 11.20 -6.82 0.36
CA ASN A 222 11.51 -5.79 -0.63
C ASN A 222 12.86 -6.12 -1.31
N LEU A 223 13.93 -5.37 -1.03
CA LEU A 223 15.26 -5.65 -1.59
C LEU A 223 15.80 -7.05 -1.24
N GLY A 224 15.28 -7.68 -0.19
CA GLY A 224 15.57 -9.08 0.14
C GLY A 224 15.29 -10.06 -1.00
N VAL A 225 14.35 -9.75 -1.90
CA VAL A 225 14.02 -10.62 -3.05
C VAL A 225 15.20 -10.87 -3.98
N TYR A 226 16.14 -9.92 -4.08
CA TYR A 226 17.34 -10.12 -4.89
C TYR A 226 18.25 -11.22 -4.33
N GLY A 227 18.32 -11.34 -3.00
CA GLY A 227 18.99 -12.47 -2.36
C GLY A 227 18.31 -13.81 -2.64
N VAL A 228 16.97 -13.85 -2.60
CA VAL A 228 16.21 -15.05 -2.98
C VAL A 228 16.43 -15.41 -4.45
N ALA A 229 16.48 -14.42 -5.34
CA ALA A 229 16.78 -14.62 -6.76
C ALA A 229 18.18 -15.24 -6.98
N GLU A 230 19.20 -14.78 -6.23
CA GLU A 230 20.53 -15.40 -6.27
C GLU A 230 20.53 -16.84 -5.76
N ALA A 231 19.79 -17.14 -4.68
CA ALA A 231 19.67 -18.49 -4.15
C ALA A 231 19.06 -19.47 -5.18
N VAL A 232 17.97 -19.09 -5.85
CA VAL A 232 17.34 -19.98 -6.85
C VAL A 232 18.19 -20.16 -8.10
N LYS A 233 18.92 -19.13 -8.54
CA LYS A 233 19.88 -19.23 -9.65
C LYS A 233 21.04 -20.18 -9.34
N ALA A 234 21.51 -20.20 -8.10
CA ALA A 234 22.61 -21.04 -7.64
C ALA A 234 22.15 -22.46 -7.27
N SER A 235 20.85 -22.70 -7.14
CA SER A 235 20.30 -24.01 -6.76
C SER A 235 20.58 -25.08 -7.82
N PRO A 236 21.07 -26.28 -7.43
CA PRO A 236 21.22 -27.39 -8.35
C PRO A 236 19.89 -27.98 -8.83
N LYS A 237 18.79 -27.66 -8.14
CA LYS A 237 17.44 -28.10 -8.49
C LYS A 237 16.62 -26.90 -8.98
N PRO A 238 15.79 -27.09 -10.01
CA PRO A 238 14.87 -26.04 -10.45
C PRO A 238 13.95 -25.60 -9.33
N ALA A 239 13.83 -24.30 -9.14
CA ALA A 239 12.89 -23.71 -8.20
C ALA A 239 12.27 -22.44 -8.80
N LEU A 240 11.04 -22.15 -8.39
CA LEU A 240 10.27 -20.99 -8.84
C LEU A 240 10.05 -20.02 -7.68
N ILE A 241 9.95 -18.72 -7.99
CA ILE A 241 9.72 -17.67 -6.98
C ILE A 241 8.60 -16.72 -7.41
N THR A 242 7.88 -16.19 -6.42
CA THR A 242 7.00 -15.02 -6.60
C THR A 242 7.72 -13.75 -6.17
N THR A 243 7.24 -12.58 -6.63
CA THR A 243 7.73 -11.30 -6.17
C THR A 243 6.57 -10.36 -5.78
N LEU A 244 6.91 -9.21 -5.20
CA LEU A 244 5.97 -8.27 -4.63
C LEU A 244 6.24 -6.87 -5.16
N TYR A 245 5.21 -6.03 -5.20
CA TYR A 245 5.17 -4.61 -5.56
C TYR A 245 5.36 -4.32 -7.04
N THR A 246 6.49 -4.70 -7.61
CA THR A 246 6.89 -4.41 -8.99
C THR A 246 7.32 -5.68 -9.72
N GLU A 247 7.35 -5.66 -11.04
CA GLU A 247 7.96 -6.73 -11.84
C GLU A 247 9.48 -6.69 -11.71
N LYS A 248 10.08 -7.86 -11.52
CA LYS A 248 11.53 -8.03 -11.34
C LYS A 248 12.11 -9.14 -12.21
N TRP A 249 11.50 -9.35 -13.37
CA TRP A 249 11.83 -10.47 -14.28
C TRP A 249 13.32 -10.61 -14.58
N ASP A 250 14.03 -9.49 -14.76
CA ASP A 250 15.44 -9.48 -15.15
C ASP A 250 16.37 -10.04 -14.06
N SER A 251 15.93 -10.05 -12.80
CA SER A 251 16.74 -10.56 -11.68
C SER A 251 16.87 -12.09 -11.72
N ALA A 252 15.82 -12.81 -12.14
CA ALA A 252 15.84 -14.25 -12.27
C ALA A 252 14.80 -14.72 -13.32
N PRO A 253 15.00 -14.47 -14.62
CA PRO A 253 13.97 -14.63 -15.66
C PRO A 253 13.49 -16.08 -15.87
N ARG A 254 14.27 -17.07 -15.44
CA ARG A 254 13.93 -18.50 -15.50
C ARG A 254 13.32 -19.05 -14.22
N HIS A 255 13.10 -18.22 -13.22
CA HIS A 255 12.63 -18.61 -11.90
C HIS A 255 11.42 -17.79 -11.42
N MET A 256 11.30 -16.54 -11.86
CA MET A 256 10.18 -15.66 -11.47
C MET A 256 8.91 -16.05 -12.22
N VAL A 257 7.86 -16.38 -11.46
CA VAL A 257 6.59 -16.88 -12.00
C VAL A 257 5.55 -15.77 -12.12
N VAL A 258 5.45 -14.93 -11.11
CA VAL A 258 4.45 -13.86 -10.99
C VAL A 258 4.90 -12.81 -10.00
N SER A 259 4.51 -11.58 -10.21
CA SER A 259 4.58 -10.49 -9.22
C SER A 259 3.17 -10.12 -8.77
N LEU A 260 2.97 -9.95 -7.46
CA LEU A 260 1.81 -9.26 -6.93
C LEU A 260 2.09 -7.76 -6.99
N LEU A 261 1.49 -7.08 -7.95
CA LEU A 261 1.71 -5.67 -8.24
C LEU A 261 0.86 -4.76 -7.37
N PHE A 262 1.40 -3.58 -7.04
CA PHE A 262 0.74 -2.58 -6.21
C PHE A 262 0.66 -1.23 -6.92
N ASP A 263 -0.54 -0.71 -7.07
CA ASP A 263 -0.81 0.65 -7.52
C ASP A 263 -1.28 1.51 -6.33
N PHE A 264 -0.33 2.16 -5.67
CA PHE A 264 -0.62 3.12 -4.60
C PHE A 264 -1.18 4.45 -5.14
N ALA A 265 -0.97 4.77 -6.41
CA ALA A 265 -1.52 6.00 -6.99
C ALA A 265 -3.05 5.98 -7.00
N LYS A 266 -3.66 4.81 -7.20
CA LYS A 266 -5.11 4.65 -7.21
C LYS A 266 -5.79 5.10 -5.91
N PRO A 267 -5.47 4.55 -4.72
CA PRO A 267 -6.05 5.01 -3.46
C PRO A 267 -5.72 6.46 -3.13
N TYR A 268 -4.49 6.91 -3.34
CA TYR A 268 -4.13 8.30 -3.02
C TYR A 268 -4.88 9.30 -3.90
N LYS A 269 -5.00 9.08 -5.21
CA LYS A 269 -5.77 9.95 -6.11
C LYS A 269 -7.25 9.98 -5.76
N GLU A 270 -7.85 8.81 -5.47
CA GLU A 270 -9.26 8.74 -5.10
C GLU A 270 -9.52 9.50 -3.79
N ILE A 271 -8.72 9.25 -2.76
CA ILE A 271 -8.86 9.90 -1.44
C ILE A 271 -8.66 11.41 -1.59
N VAL A 272 -7.56 11.86 -2.19
CA VAL A 272 -7.29 13.30 -2.34
C VAL A 272 -8.36 13.96 -3.22
N GLY A 273 -8.83 13.29 -4.28
CA GLY A 273 -9.95 13.79 -5.09
C GLY A 273 -11.25 13.96 -4.28
N ARG A 274 -11.51 13.11 -3.29
CA ARG A 274 -12.63 13.26 -2.35
C ARG A 274 -12.38 14.37 -1.33
N VAL A 275 -11.15 14.50 -0.83
CA VAL A 275 -10.76 15.60 0.07
C VAL A 275 -10.94 16.97 -0.60
N LEU A 276 -10.60 17.07 -1.88
CA LEU A 276 -10.81 18.31 -2.66
C LEU A 276 -12.31 18.65 -2.83
N LYS A 277 -13.20 17.68 -2.68
CA LYS A 277 -14.67 17.85 -2.70
C LYS A 277 -15.28 18.08 -1.32
N GLY A 278 -14.44 18.10 -0.25
CA GLY A 278 -14.88 18.39 1.11
C GLY A 278 -14.95 17.18 2.05
N ASP A 279 -14.65 15.96 1.59
CA ASP A 279 -14.59 14.78 2.47
C ASP A 279 -13.37 14.88 3.38
N THR A 280 -13.54 14.65 4.67
CA THR A 280 -12.46 14.77 5.65
C THR A 280 -11.87 13.44 6.08
N GLY A 281 -12.60 12.35 5.97
CA GLY A 281 -12.12 11.02 6.41
C GLY A 281 -12.97 9.88 5.87
N GLY A 282 -12.43 8.68 5.99
CA GLY A 282 -13.09 7.48 5.49
C GLY A 282 -12.17 6.26 5.45
N TYR A 283 -12.56 5.27 4.67
CA TYR A 283 -11.80 4.03 4.51
C TYR A 283 -11.75 3.62 3.04
N TYR A 284 -10.55 3.37 2.55
CA TYR A 284 -10.29 2.79 1.24
C TYR A 284 -9.74 1.37 1.44
N GLU A 285 -10.32 0.39 0.77
CA GLU A 285 -9.84 -0.98 0.82
C GLU A 285 -8.95 -1.28 -0.39
N MET A 286 -7.65 -1.33 -0.17
CA MET A 286 -6.66 -1.71 -1.17
C MET A 286 -6.55 -3.24 -1.22
N ARG A 287 -7.03 -3.84 -2.32
CA ARG A 287 -7.20 -5.28 -2.50
C ARG A 287 -7.13 -5.67 -3.98
N PRO A 288 -7.21 -6.97 -4.33
CA PRO A 288 -7.36 -7.40 -5.71
C PRO A 288 -8.45 -6.62 -6.46
N GLY A 289 -8.11 -6.06 -7.63
CA GLY A 289 -8.97 -5.18 -8.42
C GLY A 289 -9.09 -3.75 -7.91
N SER A 290 -8.53 -3.44 -6.72
CA SER A 290 -8.54 -2.11 -6.13
C SER A 290 -7.15 -1.75 -5.58
N GLY A 291 -6.16 -1.68 -6.48
CA GLY A 291 -4.77 -1.37 -6.17
C GLY A 291 -3.84 -2.59 -6.11
N PHE A 292 -4.36 -3.83 -6.15
CA PHE A 292 -3.55 -5.04 -6.33
C PHE A 292 -3.89 -5.71 -7.64
N GLU A 293 -2.85 -6.14 -8.36
CA GLU A 293 -2.95 -6.87 -9.61
C GLU A 293 -1.91 -8.00 -9.66
N LEU A 294 -2.14 -9.01 -10.48
CA LEU A 294 -1.13 -9.98 -10.83
C LEU A 294 -0.49 -9.58 -12.15
N SER A 295 0.84 -9.63 -12.20
CA SER A 295 1.55 -9.61 -13.47
C SER A 295 1.20 -10.85 -14.31
N ASP A 296 1.77 -10.97 -15.48
CA ASP A 296 1.70 -12.23 -16.22
C ASP A 296 2.21 -13.40 -15.38
N ILE A 297 1.47 -14.53 -15.41
CA ILE A 297 1.89 -15.77 -14.77
C ILE A 297 2.66 -16.58 -15.82
N ARG A 298 3.93 -16.85 -15.53
CA ARG A 298 4.90 -17.46 -16.47
C ARG A 298 5.45 -18.77 -15.90
N LEU A 299 6.12 -19.56 -16.73
CA LEU A 299 6.88 -20.76 -16.33
C LEU A 299 6.03 -21.88 -15.70
N VAL A 300 4.72 -21.82 -15.82
CA VAL A 300 3.78 -22.86 -15.34
C VAL A 300 2.85 -23.28 -16.49
N PRO A 301 2.17 -24.43 -16.39
CA PRO A 301 1.15 -24.83 -17.36
C PRO A 301 0.04 -23.76 -17.47
N ARG A 302 -0.48 -23.59 -18.69
CA ARG A 302 -1.49 -22.55 -18.98
C ARG A 302 -2.75 -22.72 -18.15
N ASP A 303 -3.21 -23.94 -17.96
CA ASP A 303 -4.38 -24.26 -17.14
C ASP A 303 -4.21 -23.86 -15.66
N VAL A 304 -2.99 -24.01 -15.12
CA VAL A 304 -2.63 -23.52 -13.77
C VAL A 304 -2.70 -21.99 -13.74
N ALA A 305 -2.07 -21.31 -14.72
CA ALA A 305 -2.10 -19.85 -14.80
C ALA A 305 -3.54 -19.32 -14.93
N ASP A 306 -4.36 -19.92 -15.79
CA ASP A 306 -5.76 -19.52 -16.01
C ASP A 306 -6.60 -19.73 -14.74
N LYS A 307 -6.39 -20.84 -14.01
CA LYS A 307 -7.06 -21.13 -12.74
C LYS A 307 -6.72 -20.09 -11.66
N VAL A 308 -5.45 -19.71 -11.53
CA VAL A 308 -5.02 -18.70 -10.56
C VAL A 308 -5.53 -17.31 -10.92
N LYS A 309 -5.52 -16.94 -12.21
CA LYS A 309 -6.12 -15.69 -12.68
C LYS A 309 -7.64 -15.64 -12.43
N ALA A 310 -8.34 -16.76 -12.59
CA ALA A 310 -9.76 -16.87 -12.27
C ALA A 310 -10.01 -16.70 -10.76
N LEU A 311 -9.24 -17.38 -9.91
CA LEU A 311 -9.30 -17.24 -8.46
C LEU A 311 -9.05 -15.79 -8.01
N PHE A 312 -8.05 -15.13 -8.59
CA PHE A 312 -7.76 -13.73 -8.26
C PHE A 312 -8.93 -12.80 -8.62
N ARG A 313 -9.63 -13.05 -9.75
CA ARG A 313 -10.86 -12.33 -10.11
C ARG A 313 -12.03 -12.62 -9.16
N GLU A 314 -12.18 -13.86 -8.70
CA GLU A 314 -13.20 -14.21 -7.68
C GLU A 314 -12.96 -13.45 -6.38
N ILE A 315 -11.70 -13.36 -5.95
CA ILE A 315 -11.32 -12.58 -4.76
C ILE A 315 -11.60 -11.09 -4.98
N ALA A 316 -11.25 -10.55 -6.14
CA ALA A 316 -11.59 -9.18 -6.53
C ALA A 316 -13.11 -8.94 -6.56
N GLY A 317 -13.89 -9.95 -6.93
CA GLY A 317 -15.36 -9.95 -6.93
C GLY A 317 -16.00 -10.10 -5.55
N GLY A 318 -15.20 -10.28 -4.48
CA GLY A 318 -15.70 -10.33 -3.10
C GLY A 318 -15.71 -11.72 -2.46
N LYS A 319 -14.98 -12.71 -3.01
CA LYS A 319 -14.76 -13.99 -2.30
C LYS A 319 -14.21 -13.70 -0.91
N SER A 320 -14.93 -14.11 0.12
CA SER A 320 -14.53 -13.91 1.51
C SER A 320 -13.38 -14.86 1.87
N LEU A 321 -12.34 -14.27 2.45
CA LEU A 321 -11.21 -15.01 3.01
C LEU A 321 -11.00 -14.55 4.45
N PRO A 322 -10.72 -15.46 5.40
CA PRO A 322 -10.43 -15.07 6.77
C PRO A 322 -9.07 -14.36 6.86
N GLU A 323 -9.04 -13.26 7.61
CA GLU A 323 -7.83 -12.51 7.92
C GLU A 323 -7.40 -12.79 9.34
N ILE A 324 -6.25 -13.47 9.55
CA ILE A 324 -5.71 -13.82 10.86
C ILE A 324 -4.34 -13.17 10.99
N THR A 325 -4.23 -12.19 11.89
CA THR A 325 -3.10 -11.26 12.00
C THR A 325 -2.26 -11.44 13.26
N ASP A 326 -2.75 -12.17 14.25
CA ASP A 326 -2.15 -12.29 15.59
C ASP A 326 -1.24 -13.52 15.73
N ARG A 327 -1.50 -14.58 14.99
CA ARG A 327 -0.75 -15.84 15.03
C ARG A 327 -0.69 -16.53 13.67
N ILE A 328 0.30 -17.39 13.49
CA ILE A 328 0.28 -18.35 12.37
C ILE A 328 -0.63 -19.52 12.76
N VAL A 329 -1.56 -19.83 11.87
CA VAL A 329 -2.46 -20.97 12.03
C VAL A 329 -1.68 -22.22 11.64
N THR A 330 -1.51 -23.14 12.58
CA THR A 330 -0.99 -24.49 12.28
C THR A 330 -2.05 -25.25 11.47
N PRO A 331 -1.65 -25.95 10.40
CA PRO A 331 -2.55 -26.77 9.57
C PRO A 331 -3.31 -27.83 10.37
#